data_7c058a94351cc9f4cd4d1caeb3693777
#
_entry.id   7c058a94351cc9f4cd4d1caeb3693777
#
_cell.length_a   1.000
_cell.length_b   1.000
_cell.length_c   1.000
_cell.angle_alpha   90.00
_cell.angle_beta   90.00
_cell.angle_gamma   90.00
#
_symmetry.space_group_name_H-M   'P 1'
#
loop_
_entity.id
_entity.type
_entity.pdbx_description
1 polymer ?
#
loop_
_entity_poly.entity_id
_entity_poly.type
_entity_poly.pdbx_seq_one_letter_code
_entity_poly.pdbx_strand_id
1 'polypeptide(L)'
;MVLPGAVLAQQSPLAGASAATEAGYGVFQQKCTTCHGNPQFEKAPPPEVLFQYTPERIYDSLTKGVMATVIGNQLTDAQKRLVSETISGQRLGTAGIADADKMPNRCTSNPPLQQAAQRPAWNGWGVNTQNTRFQTTAAAGLTAADIPQLKLKWAFGLPNSTSAYAQPAMVFGRVFVGADTGYIYALDADTGCVHWSFNAGHAVRTAMTIGPVKIRGSSGFAVFFGDRQANVYAVDAHTGKKLWAAHPEPDYRARITAAPTYHDGRLYVPLSSFEEFSASTPTWECCKSLGGVAALDASTGKRLWLTHVVPDLPKPLHKNSLGVQQWGPAGGAVWNSPTVDPVRHAIYFGTGDATTYPAIETSDAVMAVHMDTGRVLWSYQVHKEDSFLVGCGATRTENCPKVVGPDWDIPASPVLVKLRDGSRRVIVVTKPGDVLALDPDQRGELVWRVNASGPVVGDKPRPGVPTPGGIYWGAAFDADAMYFGLTRGGMGALDLATGKRLWLNPVQAGVRYNSATTAFPGVVLQGTSDGVLQAVAMADGNLLWSFETRREFETVNGVKAVGGSISALGPIVADGMVIVGSGFAVLGGQPGNVVLAFSRQ
;
A
#
# COMPACT_ATOMS: atom_id res chain seq x y z
N MET A 1 22.45 -44.85 25.73
CA MET A 1 21.03 -44.52 25.75
C MET A 1 20.94 -43.07 26.15
N VAL A 2 20.92 -42.17 25.18
CA VAL A 2 20.88 -40.72 25.38
C VAL A 2 19.50 -40.29 24.88
N LEU A 3 18.69 -39.75 25.78
CA LEU A 3 17.37 -39.19 25.48
C LEU A 3 17.53 -37.84 24.75
N PRO A 4 16.77 -37.57 23.69
CA PRO A 4 16.78 -36.27 23.05
C PRO A 4 16.02 -35.26 23.91
N GLY A 5 16.68 -34.16 24.28
CA GLY A 5 16.09 -33.03 24.97
C GLY A 5 15.05 -32.36 24.09
N ALA A 6 13.83 -32.22 24.60
CA ALA A 6 12.78 -31.42 24.01
C ALA A 6 13.18 -29.93 24.02
N VAL A 7 13.39 -29.39 22.86
CA VAL A 7 13.51 -27.92 22.67
C VAL A 7 12.12 -27.35 22.84
N LEU A 8 11.84 -26.75 23.99
CA LEU A 8 10.65 -25.92 24.19
C LEU A 8 10.79 -24.68 23.27
N ALA A 9 10.02 -24.69 22.19
CA ALA A 9 9.84 -23.50 21.37
C ALA A 9 9.24 -22.39 22.26
N GLN A 10 10.01 -21.36 22.53
CA GLN A 10 9.52 -20.12 23.16
C GLN A 10 8.44 -19.53 22.24
N GLN A 11 7.19 -19.60 22.70
CA GLN A 11 6.08 -18.93 22.03
C GLN A 11 6.32 -17.41 22.08
N SER A 12 6.44 -16.80 20.91
CA SER A 12 6.51 -15.35 20.77
C SER A 12 5.26 -14.70 21.37
N PRO A 13 5.37 -13.58 22.11
CA PRO A 13 4.21 -12.83 22.62
C PRO A 13 3.23 -12.39 21.54
N LEU A 14 3.65 -12.39 20.27
CA LEU A 14 2.83 -12.05 19.10
C LEU A 14 2.01 -13.23 18.56
N ALA A 15 2.30 -14.47 18.95
CA ALA A 15 1.51 -15.64 18.57
C ALA A 15 0.06 -15.57 19.10
N GLY A 16 -0.16 -14.87 20.21
CA GLY A 16 -1.49 -14.66 20.78
C GLY A 16 -2.39 -13.74 19.97
N ALA A 17 -1.83 -12.73 19.30
CA ALA A 17 -2.62 -11.78 18.49
C ALA A 17 -3.05 -12.39 17.14
N SER A 18 -2.17 -13.18 16.49
CA SER A 18 -2.52 -13.90 15.27
C SER A 18 -3.53 -15.02 15.52
N ALA A 19 -3.35 -15.78 16.60
CA ALA A 19 -4.30 -16.83 17.01
C ALA A 19 -5.68 -16.26 17.38
N ALA A 20 -5.74 -15.08 18.00
CA ALA A 20 -7.00 -14.41 18.30
C ALA A 20 -7.70 -13.93 17.02
N THR A 21 -6.96 -13.39 16.05
CA THR A 21 -7.51 -12.97 14.75
C THR A 21 -7.99 -14.15 13.93
N GLU A 22 -7.25 -15.25 13.89
CA GLU A 22 -7.67 -16.50 13.25
C GLU A 22 -8.92 -17.10 13.91
N ALA A 23 -8.99 -17.11 15.23
CA ALA A 23 -10.15 -17.59 15.97
C ALA A 23 -11.40 -16.72 15.71
N GLY A 24 -11.24 -15.39 15.68
CA GLY A 24 -12.34 -14.47 15.36
C GLY A 24 -12.83 -14.63 13.92
N TYR A 25 -11.91 -14.83 12.99
CA TYR A 25 -12.24 -15.09 11.60
C TYR A 25 -12.92 -16.46 11.43
N GLY A 26 -12.48 -17.50 12.16
CA GLY A 26 -13.14 -18.80 12.20
C GLY A 26 -14.58 -18.73 12.69
N VAL A 27 -14.85 -17.95 13.75
CA VAL A 27 -16.23 -17.71 14.22
C VAL A 27 -17.04 -16.97 13.16
N PHE A 28 -16.47 -15.95 12.50
CA PHE A 28 -17.13 -15.20 11.43
C PHE A 28 -17.51 -16.11 10.27
N GLN A 29 -16.57 -16.91 9.77
CA GLN A 29 -16.82 -17.86 8.69
C GLN A 29 -17.91 -18.87 9.03
N GLN A 30 -17.85 -19.47 10.23
CA GLN A 30 -18.79 -20.52 10.63
C GLN A 30 -20.20 -20.02 10.92
N LYS A 31 -20.32 -18.78 11.42
CA LYS A 31 -21.58 -18.30 12.00
C LYS A 31 -22.20 -17.12 11.23
N CYS A 32 -21.42 -16.34 10.53
CA CYS A 32 -21.90 -15.08 9.93
C CYS A 32 -22.06 -15.18 8.41
N THR A 33 -21.14 -15.86 7.70
CA THR A 33 -21.18 -15.97 6.24
C THR A 33 -22.34 -16.83 5.72
N THR A 34 -23.04 -17.54 6.57
CA THR A 34 -24.30 -18.24 6.21
C THR A 34 -25.35 -17.27 5.67
N CYS A 35 -25.38 -16.03 6.19
CA CYS A 35 -26.32 -15.00 5.77
C CYS A 35 -25.59 -13.81 5.10
N HIS A 36 -24.47 -13.34 5.69
CA HIS A 36 -23.71 -12.21 5.17
C HIS A 36 -22.89 -12.63 3.94
N GLY A 37 -23.26 -12.09 2.77
CA GLY A 37 -22.70 -12.50 1.48
C GLY A 37 -23.50 -13.60 0.76
N ASN A 38 -24.59 -14.09 1.36
CA ASN A 38 -25.51 -15.03 0.72
C ASN A 38 -26.66 -14.26 0.04
N PRO A 39 -26.81 -14.36 -1.29
CA PRO A 39 -27.85 -13.64 -2.03
C PRO A 39 -29.30 -13.93 -1.58
N GLN A 40 -29.55 -15.06 -0.93
CA GLN A 40 -30.86 -15.39 -0.37
C GLN A 40 -31.26 -14.52 0.82
N PHE A 41 -30.31 -13.82 1.42
CA PHE A 41 -30.51 -12.94 2.57
C PHE A 41 -30.23 -11.47 2.20
N GLU A 42 -31.01 -10.91 1.28
CA GLU A 42 -30.83 -9.54 0.76
C GLU A 42 -30.71 -8.44 1.83
N LYS A 43 -31.30 -8.66 3.02
CA LYS A 43 -31.24 -7.72 4.14
C LYS A 43 -29.97 -7.86 4.99
N ALA A 44 -29.20 -8.93 4.79
CA ALA A 44 -27.93 -9.10 5.48
C ALA A 44 -26.83 -8.35 4.73
N PRO A 45 -26.21 -7.31 5.32
CA PRO A 45 -25.10 -6.62 4.66
C PRO A 45 -24.00 -7.61 4.28
N PRO A 46 -23.44 -7.52 3.07
CA PRO A 46 -22.34 -8.40 2.70
C PRO A 46 -21.10 -8.14 3.57
N PRO A 47 -20.15 -9.10 3.67
CA PRO A 47 -18.98 -9.00 4.53
C PRO A 47 -18.20 -7.68 4.41
N GLU A 48 -18.11 -7.13 3.19
CA GLU A 48 -17.38 -5.89 2.90
C GLU A 48 -18.00 -4.69 3.62
N VAL A 49 -19.31 -4.69 3.78
CA VAL A 49 -20.03 -3.64 4.53
C VAL A 49 -19.79 -3.81 6.03
N LEU A 50 -19.70 -5.05 6.52
CA LEU A 50 -19.40 -5.32 7.93
C LEU A 50 -17.98 -4.89 8.29
N PHE A 51 -17.02 -5.10 7.41
CA PHE A 51 -15.63 -4.65 7.60
C PHE A 51 -15.46 -3.13 7.70
N GLN A 52 -16.52 -2.37 7.40
CA GLN A 52 -16.56 -0.92 7.53
C GLN A 52 -17.10 -0.45 8.89
N TYR A 53 -17.68 -1.34 9.68
CA TYR A 53 -18.27 -0.98 10.95
C TYR A 53 -17.21 -0.90 12.05
N THR A 54 -17.42 0.00 13.01
CA THR A 54 -16.60 0.02 14.24
C THR A 54 -16.85 -1.25 15.05
N PRO A 55 -15.90 -1.68 15.88
CA PRO A 55 -16.09 -2.84 16.74
C PRO A 55 -17.27 -2.66 17.68
N GLU A 56 -17.53 -1.44 18.16
CA GLU A 56 -18.68 -1.11 19.00
C GLU A 56 -19.98 -1.36 18.25
N ARG A 57 -20.08 -0.92 16.99
CA ARG A 57 -21.29 -1.12 16.18
C ARG A 57 -21.56 -2.60 15.93
N ILE A 58 -20.53 -3.38 15.62
CA ILE A 58 -20.66 -4.83 15.42
C ILE A 58 -21.06 -5.49 16.75
N TYR A 59 -20.37 -5.17 17.83
CA TYR A 59 -20.63 -5.71 19.16
C TYR A 59 -22.03 -5.36 19.67
N ASP A 60 -22.48 -4.12 19.51
CA ASP A 60 -23.83 -3.69 19.87
C ASP A 60 -24.90 -4.39 19.03
N SER A 61 -24.65 -4.62 17.75
CA SER A 61 -25.54 -5.41 16.91
C SER A 61 -25.69 -6.85 17.43
N LEU A 62 -24.59 -7.47 17.90
CA LEU A 62 -24.56 -8.83 18.45
C LEU A 62 -25.09 -8.94 19.87
N THR A 63 -25.19 -7.83 20.62
CA THR A 63 -25.62 -7.82 22.04
C THR A 63 -26.98 -7.20 22.27
N LYS A 64 -27.31 -6.15 21.54
CA LYS A 64 -28.53 -5.32 21.75
C LYS A 64 -29.32 -5.11 20.45
N GLY A 65 -28.66 -5.29 19.28
CA GLY A 65 -29.24 -5.02 17.98
C GLY A 65 -29.89 -6.23 17.34
N VAL A 66 -30.15 -6.13 16.03
CA VAL A 66 -30.86 -7.15 15.24
C VAL A 66 -30.18 -8.52 15.30
N MET A 67 -28.84 -8.57 15.35
CA MET A 67 -28.10 -9.83 15.41
C MET A 67 -28.13 -10.50 16.77
N ALA A 68 -28.52 -9.79 17.84
CA ALA A 68 -28.67 -10.37 19.16
C ALA A 68 -29.72 -11.48 19.19
N THR A 69 -30.82 -11.31 18.47
CA THR A 69 -31.91 -12.31 18.36
C THR A 69 -31.62 -13.40 17.34
N VAL A 70 -30.81 -13.11 16.34
CA VAL A 70 -30.50 -14.07 15.23
C VAL A 70 -29.40 -15.05 15.64
N ILE A 71 -28.29 -14.54 16.17
CA ILE A 71 -27.11 -15.33 16.49
C ILE A 71 -26.49 -15.02 17.85
N GLY A 72 -26.87 -13.87 18.47
CA GLY A 72 -26.22 -13.39 19.70
C GLY A 72 -26.23 -14.37 20.85
N ASN A 73 -27.29 -15.17 20.99
CA ASN A 73 -27.39 -16.20 22.02
C ASN A 73 -26.53 -17.46 21.76
N GLN A 74 -26.01 -17.61 20.54
CA GLN A 74 -25.15 -18.72 20.15
C GLN A 74 -23.66 -18.41 20.33
N LEU A 75 -23.33 -17.16 20.68
CA LEU A 75 -21.96 -16.69 20.89
C LEU A 75 -21.73 -16.26 22.33
N THR A 76 -20.63 -16.69 22.92
CA THR A 76 -20.18 -16.15 24.21
C THR A 76 -19.79 -14.68 24.06
N ASP A 77 -19.75 -13.93 25.15
CA ASP A 77 -19.30 -12.51 25.12
C ASP A 77 -17.88 -12.40 24.57
N ALA A 78 -17.00 -13.30 24.93
CA ALA A 78 -15.64 -13.36 24.39
C ALA A 78 -15.63 -13.55 22.86
N GLN A 79 -16.48 -14.41 22.31
CA GLN A 79 -16.60 -14.61 20.87
C GLN A 79 -17.19 -13.38 20.17
N LYS A 80 -18.18 -12.71 20.77
CA LYS A 80 -18.74 -11.45 20.23
C LYS A 80 -17.68 -10.36 20.15
N ARG A 81 -16.88 -10.18 21.21
CA ARG A 81 -15.75 -9.23 21.22
C ARG A 81 -14.74 -9.58 20.15
N LEU A 82 -14.32 -10.84 20.13
CA LEU A 82 -13.31 -11.32 19.18
C LEU A 82 -13.73 -11.13 17.73
N VAL A 83 -14.98 -11.48 17.38
CA VAL A 83 -15.54 -11.26 16.03
C VAL A 83 -15.61 -9.77 15.71
N SER A 84 -16.07 -8.93 16.65
CA SER A 84 -16.18 -7.49 16.44
C SER A 84 -14.81 -6.87 16.16
N GLU A 85 -13.79 -7.24 16.93
CA GLU A 85 -12.43 -6.76 16.77
C GLU A 85 -11.77 -7.30 15.48
N THR A 86 -11.99 -8.57 15.15
CA THR A 86 -11.42 -9.19 13.94
C THR A 86 -12.00 -8.58 12.67
N ILE A 87 -13.33 -8.40 12.61
CA ILE A 87 -14.00 -7.87 11.42
C ILE A 87 -13.68 -6.39 11.21
N SER A 88 -13.70 -5.60 12.29
CA SER A 88 -13.40 -4.17 12.22
C SER A 88 -11.90 -3.87 12.05
N GLY A 89 -11.04 -4.80 12.45
CA GLY A 89 -9.60 -4.58 12.57
C GLY A 89 -9.21 -3.63 13.72
N GLN A 90 -10.14 -3.36 14.66
CA GLN A 90 -9.96 -2.41 15.77
C GLN A 90 -10.35 -3.07 17.09
N ARG A 91 -9.77 -2.60 18.20
CA ARG A 91 -10.13 -3.10 19.53
C ARG A 91 -11.37 -2.42 20.08
N LEU A 92 -12.25 -3.20 20.70
CA LEU A 92 -13.45 -2.73 21.36
C LEU A 92 -13.11 -1.83 22.57
N GLY A 93 -13.82 -0.72 22.73
CA GLY A 93 -13.64 0.22 23.85
C GLY A 93 -12.57 1.29 23.62
N THR A 94 -12.03 1.37 22.42
CA THR A 94 -10.94 2.29 22.09
C THR A 94 -11.38 3.48 21.23
N ALA A 95 -12.67 3.61 20.97
CA ALA A 95 -13.24 4.75 20.25
C ALA A 95 -12.89 6.08 20.95
N GLY A 96 -12.28 7.01 20.21
CA GLY A 96 -11.94 8.35 20.66
C GLY A 96 -10.56 8.53 21.30
N ILE A 97 -9.79 7.49 21.60
CA ILE A 97 -8.38 7.62 22.04
C ILE A 97 -7.50 8.16 20.90
N ALA A 98 -7.95 7.94 19.65
CA ALA A 98 -7.23 8.34 18.45
C ALA A 98 -7.38 9.83 18.08
N ASP A 99 -8.31 10.54 18.73
CA ASP A 99 -8.50 11.97 18.46
C ASP A 99 -7.34 12.80 19.02
N ALA A 100 -6.81 13.71 18.21
CA ALA A 100 -5.73 14.61 18.62
C ALA A 100 -6.04 15.40 19.88
N ASP A 101 -7.30 15.79 20.07
CA ASP A 101 -7.76 16.57 21.24
C ASP A 101 -7.65 15.79 22.56
N LYS A 102 -7.52 14.48 22.50
CA LYS A 102 -7.38 13.60 23.66
C LYS A 102 -5.94 13.12 23.87
N MET A 103 -5.02 13.48 22.98
CA MET A 103 -3.61 13.07 23.08
C MET A 103 -2.83 14.02 24.01
N PRO A 104 -1.96 13.47 24.88
CA PRO A 104 -1.17 14.28 25.80
C PRO A 104 -0.10 15.14 25.12
N ASN A 105 0.31 14.77 23.91
CA ASN A 105 1.36 15.44 23.14
C ASN A 105 0.82 16.41 22.08
N ARG A 106 -0.30 17.09 22.33
CA ARG A 106 -0.76 18.17 21.45
C ARG A 106 0.30 19.25 21.29
N CYS A 107 0.49 19.73 20.06
CA CYS A 107 1.34 20.89 19.82
C CYS A 107 0.73 22.14 20.49
N THR A 108 1.56 22.90 21.16
CA THR A 108 1.13 24.15 21.85
C THR A 108 0.90 25.29 20.87
N SER A 109 1.40 25.19 19.64
CA SER A 109 1.23 26.18 18.57
C SER A 109 0.92 25.48 17.25
N ASN A 110 0.28 26.20 16.33
CA ASN A 110 -0.02 25.74 14.98
C ASN A 110 0.32 26.86 13.99
N PRO A 111 1.63 27.06 13.67
CA PRO A 111 2.06 28.15 12.80
C PRO A 111 1.56 27.96 11.36
N PRO A 112 1.35 29.05 10.60
CA PRO A 112 0.96 29.00 9.20
C PRO A 112 1.96 28.19 8.37
N LEU A 113 1.45 27.35 7.45
CA LEU A 113 2.29 26.46 6.60
C LEU A 113 3.30 27.23 5.74
N GLN A 114 2.95 28.45 5.31
CA GLN A 114 3.79 29.29 4.47
C GLN A 114 5.12 29.66 5.16
N GLN A 115 5.17 29.73 6.48
CA GLN A 115 6.41 29.98 7.23
C GLN A 115 7.44 28.83 7.05
N ALA A 116 6.98 27.63 6.78
CA ALA A 116 7.82 26.46 6.58
C ALA A 116 7.86 25.99 5.10
N ALA A 117 7.42 26.84 4.15
CA ALA A 117 7.32 26.47 2.73
C ALA A 117 8.68 26.14 2.08
N GLN A 118 9.77 26.65 2.64
CA GLN A 118 11.15 26.40 2.16
C GLN A 118 11.79 25.14 2.79
N ARG A 119 11.17 24.51 3.79
CA ARG A 119 11.72 23.29 4.37
C ARG A 119 11.69 22.16 3.34
N PRO A 120 12.77 21.36 3.28
CA PRO A 120 12.82 20.18 2.42
C PRO A 120 11.64 19.25 2.65
N ALA A 121 11.16 18.61 1.57
CA ALA A 121 9.95 17.83 1.62
C ALA A 121 10.12 16.44 0.97
N TRP A 122 9.35 15.47 1.46
CA TRP A 122 8.99 14.24 0.77
C TRP A 122 7.49 14.22 0.59
N ASN A 123 7.01 14.37 -0.65
CA ASN A 123 5.59 14.48 -0.95
C ASN A 123 5.10 13.29 -1.78
N GLY A 124 4.02 12.66 -1.34
CA GLY A 124 3.47 11.49 -2.00
C GLY A 124 4.32 10.22 -1.87
N TRP A 125 4.04 9.24 -2.71
CA TRP A 125 4.74 7.97 -2.68
C TRP A 125 6.19 8.07 -3.17
N GLY A 126 6.41 8.75 -4.28
CA GLY A 126 7.66 8.71 -5.02
C GLY A 126 8.61 9.88 -4.81
N VAL A 127 8.35 10.80 -3.88
CA VAL A 127 8.99 12.12 -3.66
C VAL A 127 8.68 13.14 -4.78
N ASN A 128 8.52 12.71 -5.99
CA ASN A 128 8.15 13.51 -7.16
C ASN A 128 7.08 12.79 -8.01
N THR A 129 6.54 13.48 -9.00
CA THR A 129 5.48 12.94 -9.87
C THR A 129 5.99 11.90 -10.88
N GLN A 130 7.30 11.74 -11.03
CA GLN A 130 7.95 10.68 -11.81
C GLN A 130 8.17 9.40 -11.01
N ASN A 131 7.90 9.43 -9.70
CA ASN A 131 8.00 8.31 -8.78
C ASN A 131 9.42 7.74 -8.59
N THR A 132 10.44 8.58 -8.66
CA THR A 132 11.85 8.12 -8.62
C THR A 132 12.30 7.60 -7.26
N ARG A 133 11.64 7.96 -6.16
CA ARG A 133 12.04 7.62 -4.78
C ARG A 133 13.51 7.96 -4.46
N PHE A 134 14.03 8.95 -5.17
CA PHE A 134 15.38 9.47 -5.01
C PHE A 134 15.35 10.92 -4.56
N GLN A 135 15.88 11.18 -3.38
CA GLN A 135 15.94 12.52 -2.80
C GLN A 135 17.26 13.20 -3.15
N THR A 136 17.25 14.50 -3.36
CA THR A 136 18.50 15.27 -3.53
C THR A 136 19.25 15.40 -2.20
N THR A 137 20.58 15.62 -2.23
CA THR A 137 21.37 15.84 -1.00
C THR A 137 20.84 17.01 -0.20
N ALA A 138 20.54 18.13 -0.87
CA ALA A 138 20.02 19.32 -0.22
C ALA A 138 18.68 19.07 0.49
N ALA A 139 17.76 18.30 -0.14
CA ALA A 139 16.47 18.01 0.46
C ALA A 139 16.52 16.85 1.45
N ALA A 140 17.41 15.89 1.29
CA ALA A 140 17.67 14.85 2.30
C ALA A 140 18.18 15.46 3.60
N GLY A 141 19.05 16.48 3.52
CA GLY A 141 19.72 17.09 4.66
C GLY A 141 20.68 16.14 5.37
N LEU A 142 21.04 15.02 4.72
CA LEU A 142 21.91 13.95 5.18
C LEU A 142 22.90 13.59 4.08
N THR A 143 24.07 13.13 4.49
CA THR A 143 25.09 12.52 3.64
C THR A 143 25.36 11.08 4.10
N ALA A 144 26.10 10.30 3.32
CA ALA A 144 26.49 8.95 3.71
C ALA A 144 27.29 8.90 5.01
N ALA A 145 28.08 9.94 5.31
CA ALA A 145 28.85 10.06 6.54
C ALA A 145 27.97 10.28 7.79
N ASP A 146 26.77 10.81 7.63
CA ASP A 146 25.83 11.04 8.73
C ASP A 146 25.08 9.76 9.13
N ILE A 147 24.97 8.80 8.22
CA ILE A 147 24.14 7.61 8.39
C ILE A 147 24.51 6.76 9.62
N PRO A 148 25.79 6.45 9.90
CA PRO A 148 26.16 5.72 11.10
C PRO A 148 25.82 6.44 12.42
N GLN A 149 25.55 7.75 12.36
CA GLN A 149 25.21 8.58 13.52
C GLN A 149 23.71 8.72 13.76
N LEU A 150 22.86 8.11 12.92
CA LEU A 150 21.41 8.19 13.06
C LEU A 150 20.97 7.55 14.38
N LYS A 151 20.13 8.30 15.11
CA LYS A 151 19.46 7.85 16.33
C LYS A 151 17.98 8.09 16.25
N LEU A 152 17.21 7.29 17.00
CA LEU A 152 15.79 7.53 17.16
C LEU A 152 15.56 8.89 17.81
N LYS A 153 14.86 9.79 17.11
CA LYS A 153 14.49 11.13 17.56
C LYS A 153 13.19 11.09 18.34
N TRP A 154 12.19 10.44 17.77
CA TRP A 154 10.91 10.19 18.40
C TRP A 154 10.21 8.97 17.81
N ALA A 155 9.30 8.40 18.60
CA ALA A 155 8.37 7.35 18.18
C ALA A 155 6.94 7.84 18.46
N PHE A 156 6.04 7.64 17.49
CA PHE A 156 4.61 7.93 17.62
C PHE A 156 3.80 6.64 17.49
N GLY A 157 3.02 6.32 18.51
CA GLY A 157 2.14 5.14 18.49
C GLY A 157 0.83 5.45 17.77
N LEU A 158 0.49 4.65 16.76
CA LEU A 158 -0.82 4.72 16.10
C LEU A 158 -1.85 4.01 16.98
N PRO A 159 -2.83 4.75 17.57
CA PRO A 159 -3.80 4.14 18.46
C PRO A 159 -4.63 3.06 17.76
N ASN A 160 -4.76 1.90 18.41
CA ASN A 160 -5.59 0.78 17.97
C ASN A 160 -5.21 0.19 16.60
N SER A 161 -4.10 0.61 16.02
CA SER A 161 -3.54 0.08 14.79
C SER A 161 -2.86 -1.26 15.01
N THR A 162 -2.91 -2.10 13.97
CA THR A 162 -2.13 -3.34 13.85
C THR A 162 -1.12 -3.27 12.71
N SER A 163 -1.26 -2.25 11.86
CA SER A 163 -0.38 -2.02 10.71
C SER A 163 -0.06 -0.54 10.53
N ALA A 164 1.18 -0.15 10.78
CA ALA A 164 1.72 1.16 10.42
C ALA A 164 2.20 1.16 8.95
N TYR A 165 1.33 0.77 8.02
CA TYR A 165 1.68 0.51 6.63
C TYR A 165 1.48 1.69 5.68
N ALA A 166 0.82 2.78 6.11
CA ALA A 166 0.72 3.98 5.29
C ALA A 166 2.06 4.73 5.30
N GLN A 167 2.59 5.05 4.12
CA GLN A 167 3.83 5.82 4.02
C GLN A 167 3.60 7.24 4.53
N PRO A 168 4.43 7.74 5.44
CA PRO A 168 4.42 9.15 5.81
C PRO A 168 4.75 10.05 4.61
N ALA A 169 4.23 11.29 4.62
CA ALA A 169 4.76 12.39 3.83
C ALA A 169 5.26 13.47 4.78
N MET A 170 6.35 14.13 4.42
CA MET A 170 6.90 15.23 5.18
C MET A 170 6.91 16.50 4.33
N VAL A 171 6.08 17.46 4.68
CA VAL A 171 5.92 18.73 3.96
C VAL A 171 5.67 19.86 4.97
N PHE A 172 6.25 21.03 4.76
CA PHE A 172 6.11 22.19 5.65
C PHE A 172 6.55 21.93 7.10
N GLY A 173 7.54 21.06 7.31
CA GLY A 173 7.97 20.65 8.66
C GLY A 173 6.92 19.84 9.42
N ARG A 174 5.95 19.25 8.73
CA ARG A 174 4.95 18.33 9.28
C ARG A 174 5.06 16.96 8.65
N VAL A 175 4.81 15.95 9.46
CA VAL A 175 4.67 14.57 9.03
C VAL A 175 3.18 14.23 8.96
N PHE A 176 2.70 13.90 7.78
CA PHE A 176 1.33 13.44 7.54
C PHE A 176 1.35 11.93 7.41
N VAL A 177 0.56 11.21 8.20
CA VAL A 177 0.53 9.75 8.19
C VAL A 177 -0.88 9.22 8.41
N GLY A 178 -1.24 8.17 7.67
CA GLY A 178 -2.49 7.44 7.82
C GLY A 178 -2.34 6.20 8.71
N ALA A 179 -3.46 5.74 9.24
CA ALA A 179 -3.56 4.53 10.03
C ALA A 179 -4.56 3.53 9.41
N ASP A 180 -4.37 2.24 9.70
CA ASP A 180 -5.32 1.18 9.31
C ASP A 180 -6.68 1.29 10.02
N THR A 181 -6.75 2.14 11.04
CA THR A 181 -7.98 2.53 11.75
C THR A 181 -8.77 3.65 11.06
N GLY A 182 -8.24 4.24 9.99
CA GLY A 182 -8.86 5.35 9.26
C GLY A 182 -8.49 6.74 9.76
N TYR A 183 -7.67 6.85 10.80
CA TYR A 183 -7.17 8.14 11.26
C TYR A 183 -6.00 8.63 10.41
N ILE A 184 -5.97 9.93 10.18
CA ILE A 184 -4.86 10.67 9.60
C ILE A 184 -4.35 11.63 10.67
N TYR A 185 -3.04 11.73 10.80
CA TYR A 185 -2.37 12.64 11.74
C TYR A 185 -1.46 13.60 11.00
N ALA A 186 -1.44 14.85 11.46
CA ALA A 186 -0.37 15.80 11.16
C ALA A 186 0.46 16.00 12.42
N LEU A 187 1.71 15.57 12.35
CA LEU A 187 2.67 15.66 13.43
C LEU A 187 3.68 16.76 13.11
N ASP A 188 4.19 17.43 14.13
CA ASP A 188 5.39 18.25 13.99
C ASP A 188 6.60 17.36 13.72
N ALA A 189 7.38 17.66 12.72
CA ALA A 189 8.49 16.82 12.30
C ALA A 189 9.64 16.78 13.33
N ASP A 190 9.83 17.85 14.08
CA ASP A 190 10.92 17.96 15.03
C ASP A 190 10.64 17.27 16.37
N THR A 191 9.39 17.29 16.81
CA THR A 191 8.99 16.85 18.14
C THR A 191 8.04 15.64 18.16
N GLY A 192 7.36 15.36 17.04
CA GLY A 192 6.32 14.34 16.96
C GLY A 192 5.02 14.75 17.69
N CYS A 193 4.86 16.01 18.13
CA CYS A 193 3.59 16.47 18.70
C CYS A 193 2.50 16.52 17.61
N VAL A 194 1.23 16.41 18.01
CA VAL A 194 0.08 16.34 17.10
C VAL A 194 -0.52 17.72 16.90
N HIS A 195 -0.51 18.21 15.65
CA HIS A 195 -1.24 19.42 15.26
C HIS A 195 -2.74 19.15 15.15
N TRP A 196 -3.11 18.08 14.46
CA TRP A 196 -4.48 17.65 14.26
C TRP A 196 -4.58 16.18 13.89
N SER A 197 -5.77 15.61 14.06
CA SER A 197 -6.18 14.34 13.49
C SER A 197 -7.47 14.50 12.68
N PHE A 198 -7.66 13.59 11.72
CA PHE A 198 -8.87 13.47 10.92
C PHE A 198 -9.28 12.00 10.84
N ASN A 199 -10.56 11.69 11.08
CA ASN A 199 -11.08 10.33 10.95
C ASN A 199 -11.83 10.17 9.62
N ALA A 200 -11.28 9.36 8.72
CA ALA A 200 -11.91 8.97 7.46
C ALA A 200 -12.99 7.88 7.64
N GLY A 201 -12.98 7.19 8.77
CA GLY A 201 -13.90 6.09 9.06
C GLY A 201 -13.48 4.73 8.50
N HIS A 202 -12.56 4.70 7.56
CA HIS A 202 -12.11 3.47 6.90
C HIS A 202 -10.58 3.46 6.76
N ALA A 203 -10.00 2.26 6.80
CA ALA A 203 -8.56 2.05 6.76
C ALA A 203 -7.89 2.82 5.62
N VAL A 204 -6.81 3.55 5.95
CA VAL A 204 -5.99 4.30 5.01
C VAL A 204 -4.62 3.65 4.91
N ARG A 205 -4.30 3.15 3.71
CA ARG A 205 -3.01 2.52 3.40
C ARG A 205 -2.12 3.39 2.53
N THR A 206 -2.70 4.40 1.89
CA THR A 206 -2.02 5.23 0.90
C THR A 206 -0.96 6.12 1.53
N ALA A 207 0.07 6.50 0.77
CA ALA A 207 0.88 7.66 1.11
C ALA A 207 0.03 8.93 1.03
N MET A 208 0.39 9.94 1.83
CA MET A 208 -0.25 11.25 1.79
C MET A 208 0.35 12.08 0.67
N THR A 209 -0.50 12.73 -0.14
CA THR A 209 -0.07 13.68 -1.17
C THR A 209 -0.57 15.07 -0.81
N ILE A 210 0.30 16.06 -0.85
CA ILE A 210 -0.03 17.45 -0.50
C ILE A 210 0.04 18.31 -1.76
N GLY A 211 -0.97 19.13 -2.00
CA GLY A 211 -1.02 20.01 -3.15
C GLY A 211 -1.76 21.31 -2.87
N PRO A 212 -1.45 22.38 -3.64
CA PRO A 212 -2.18 23.65 -3.55
C PRO A 212 -3.62 23.49 -4.05
N VAL A 213 -4.53 24.17 -3.36
CA VAL A 213 -5.97 24.19 -3.69
C VAL A 213 -6.56 25.57 -3.41
N LYS A 214 -7.78 25.79 -3.93
CA LYS A 214 -8.60 26.93 -3.53
C LYS A 214 -9.51 26.53 -2.38
N ILE A 215 -9.32 27.18 -1.23
CA ILE A 215 -10.16 27.01 -0.03
C ILE A 215 -10.99 28.27 0.16
N ARG A 216 -12.30 28.18 -0.07
CA ARG A 216 -13.24 29.32 0.00
C ARG A 216 -12.74 30.54 -0.80
N GLY A 217 -12.16 30.31 -1.99
CA GLY A 217 -11.61 31.33 -2.85
C GLY A 217 -10.17 31.78 -2.57
N SER A 218 -9.62 31.43 -1.40
CA SER A 218 -8.23 31.72 -1.03
C SER A 218 -7.30 30.57 -1.36
N SER A 219 -6.02 30.85 -1.60
CA SER A 219 -5.00 29.81 -1.80
C SER A 219 -4.67 29.11 -0.48
N GLY A 220 -4.62 27.78 -0.51
CA GLY A 220 -4.25 26.94 0.63
C GLY A 220 -3.66 25.63 0.14
N PHE A 221 -3.46 24.68 1.06
CA PHE A 221 -2.94 23.35 0.77
C PHE A 221 -3.87 22.28 1.31
N ALA A 222 -4.07 21.22 0.56
CA ALA A 222 -4.81 20.04 1.00
C ALA A 222 -3.89 18.82 1.11
N VAL A 223 -4.20 17.94 2.06
CA VAL A 223 -3.71 16.57 2.13
C VAL A 223 -4.72 15.68 1.42
N PHE A 224 -4.25 14.98 0.40
CA PHE A 224 -5.04 14.02 -0.37
C PHE A 224 -4.66 12.60 -0.03
N PHE A 225 -5.66 11.75 0.11
CA PHE A 225 -5.49 10.32 0.34
C PHE A 225 -6.76 9.56 -0.06
N GLY A 226 -6.62 8.25 -0.20
CA GLY A 226 -7.75 7.36 -0.44
C GLY A 226 -7.91 6.35 0.69
N ASP A 227 -9.11 5.81 0.85
CA ASP A 227 -9.42 4.74 1.78
C ASP A 227 -9.76 3.41 1.10
N ARG A 228 -9.93 2.37 1.90
CA ARG A 228 -10.28 1.03 1.41
C ARG A 228 -11.75 0.87 0.99
N GLN A 229 -12.51 1.96 0.92
CA GLN A 229 -13.86 2.00 0.36
C GLN A 229 -13.93 2.86 -0.91
N ALA A 230 -12.77 3.11 -1.54
CA ALA A 230 -12.63 3.96 -2.71
C ALA A 230 -13.11 5.41 -2.51
N ASN A 231 -13.18 5.90 -1.27
CA ASN A 231 -13.35 7.32 -1.04
C ASN A 231 -12.01 8.03 -1.16
N VAL A 232 -12.03 9.20 -1.78
CA VAL A 232 -10.92 10.15 -1.86
C VAL A 232 -11.26 11.35 -1.01
N TYR A 233 -10.31 11.80 -0.25
CA TYR A 233 -10.46 12.94 0.65
C TYR A 233 -9.49 14.04 0.29
N ALA A 234 -9.93 15.30 0.46
CA ALA A 234 -9.08 16.45 0.65
C ALA A 234 -9.35 17.03 2.03
N VAL A 235 -8.29 17.18 2.80
CA VAL A 235 -8.31 17.72 4.14
C VAL A 235 -7.37 18.94 4.17
N ASP A 236 -7.81 20.05 4.74
CA ASP A 236 -6.98 21.25 4.90
C ASP A 236 -5.70 20.90 5.66
N ALA A 237 -4.55 21.09 5.03
CA ALA A 237 -3.25 20.67 5.57
C ALA A 237 -2.85 21.41 6.85
N HIS A 238 -3.39 22.62 7.07
CA HIS A 238 -3.12 23.41 8.27
C HIS A 238 -4.00 22.99 9.45
N THR A 239 -5.30 22.74 9.19
CA THR A 239 -6.31 22.62 10.26
C THR A 239 -6.87 21.21 10.45
N GLY A 240 -6.66 20.28 9.51
CA GLY A 240 -7.26 18.95 9.51
C GLY A 240 -8.75 18.94 9.15
N LYS A 241 -9.34 20.06 8.76
CA LYS A 241 -10.76 20.13 8.38
C LYS A 241 -10.98 19.52 7.00
N LYS A 242 -12.03 18.71 6.87
CA LYS A 242 -12.44 18.15 5.57
C LYS A 242 -12.85 19.29 4.62
N LEU A 243 -12.24 19.33 3.45
CA LEU A 243 -12.61 20.21 2.36
C LEU A 243 -13.67 19.55 1.49
N TRP A 244 -13.40 18.33 1.06
CA TRP A 244 -14.33 17.50 0.33
C TRP A 244 -14.02 16.01 0.50
N ALA A 245 -14.99 15.16 0.14
CA ALA A 245 -14.82 13.74 -0.08
C ALA A 245 -15.54 13.36 -1.37
N ALA A 246 -14.94 12.47 -2.16
CA ALA A 246 -15.47 11.99 -3.43
C ALA A 246 -15.36 10.47 -3.53
N HIS A 247 -16.27 9.85 -4.28
CA HIS A 247 -16.25 8.43 -4.59
C HIS A 247 -16.18 8.29 -6.12
N PRO A 248 -14.95 8.22 -6.71
CA PRO A 248 -14.77 8.34 -8.15
C PRO A 248 -15.25 7.11 -8.94
N GLU A 249 -15.33 5.94 -8.31
CA GLU A 249 -15.80 4.69 -8.91
C GLU A 249 -17.09 4.24 -8.24
N PRO A 250 -18.23 4.15 -8.95
CA PRO A 250 -19.49 3.76 -8.34
C PRO A 250 -19.56 2.28 -7.93
N ASP A 251 -18.62 1.44 -8.41
CA ASP A 251 -18.57 0.05 -8.01
C ASP A 251 -18.10 -0.09 -6.55
N TYR A 252 -18.97 -0.65 -5.69
CA TYR A 252 -18.66 -0.88 -4.28
C TYR A 252 -17.48 -1.83 -4.02
N ARG A 253 -17.05 -2.61 -5.04
CA ARG A 253 -15.87 -3.48 -4.99
C ARG A 253 -14.57 -2.72 -5.13
N ALA A 254 -14.63 -1.49 -5.61
CA ALA A 254 -13.44 -0.66 -5.77
C ALA A 254 -12.77 -0.34 -4.42
N ARG A 255 -11.46 -0.17 -4.47
CA ARG A 255 -10.59 0.18 -3.33
C ARG A 255 -9.53 1.16 -3.79
N ILE A 256 -9.03 1.99 -2.87
CA ILE A 256 -7.84 2.79 -3.11
C ILE A 256 -6.75 2.30 -2.17
N THR A 257 -5.73 1.67 -2.74
CA THR A 257 -4.64 1.03 -1.99
C THR A 257 -3.27 1.64 -2.27
N ALA A 258 -3.19 2.54 -3.27
CA ALA A 258 -1.99 3.31 -3.59
C ALA A 258 -2.27 4.81 -3.56
N ALA A 259 -1.20 5.60 -3.45
CA ALA A 259 -1.32 7.04 -3.29
C ALA A 259 -1.87 7.72 -4.54
N PRO A 260 -2.84 8.63 -4.41
CA PRO A 260 -3.17 9.55 -5.48
C PRO A 260 -1.98 10.44 -5.81
N THR A 261 -1.82 10.79 -7.09
CA THR A 261 -0.75 11.70 -7.55
C THR A 261 -1.35 13.06 -7.90
N TYR A 262 -0.83 14.11 -7.25
CA TYR A 262 -1.24 15.49 -7.55
C TYR A 262 -0.33 16.10 -8.64
N HIS A 263 -0.94 16.72 -9.63
CA HIS A 263 -0.24 17.56 -10.61
C HIS A 263 -1.15 18.65 -11.16
N ASP A 264 -0.70 19.88 -11.09
CA ASP A 264 -1.34 21.08 -11.69
C ASP A 264 -2.86 21.14 -11.50
N GLY A 265 -3.30 21.10 -10.22
CA GLY A 265 -4.71 21.19 -9.85
C GLY A 265 -5.55 19.94 -10.10
N ARG A 266 -4.93 18.86 -10.54
CA ARG A 266 -5.57 17.54 -10.74
C ARG A 266 -5.02 16.50 -9.79
N LEU A 267 -5.87 15.57 -9.45
CA LEU A 267 -5.53 14.42 -8.63
C LEU A 267 -5.82 13.15 -9.44
N TYR A 268 -4.80 12.35 -9.73
CA TYR A 268 -4.91 11.08 -10.41
C TYR A 268 -4.98 9.96 -9.39
N VAL A 269 -6.10 9.26 -9.36
CA VAL A 269 -6.48 8.30 -8.32
C VAL A 269 -6.45 6.90 -8.89
N PRO A 270 -5.58 6.01 -8.40
CA PRO A 270 -5.59 4.61 -8.80
C PRO A 270 -6.74 3.86 -8.14
N LEU A 271 -7.40 2.99 -8.89
CA LEU A 271 -8.54 2.21 -8.48
C LEU A 271 -8.21 0.72 -8.54
N SER A 272 -8.20 0.10 -7.40
CA SER A 272 -8.00 -1.33 -7.19
C SER A 272 -9.33 -2.00 -6.82
N SER A 273 -9.29 -3.30 -6.54
CA SER A 273 -10.44 -4.08 -6.07
C SER A 273 -10.04 -5.08 -5.02
N PHE A 274 -11.00 -5.51 -4.22
CA PHE A 274 -10.86 -6.64 -3.30
C PHE A 274 -11.46 -7.93 -3.86
N GLU A 275 -11.94 -7.90 -5.10
CA GLU A 275 -12.67 -9.02 -5.67
C GLU A 275 -11.80 -10.27 -5.83
N GLU A 276 -10.52 -10.09 -6.13
CA GLU A 276 -9.53 -11.17 -6.17
C GLU A 276 -9.52 -12.03 -4.90
N PHE A 277 -9.64 -11.39 -3.71
CA PHE A 277 -9.73 -12.07 -2.42
C PHE A 277 -11.15 -12.58 -2.14
N SER A 278 -12.17 -11.78 -2.38
CA SER A 278 -13.57 -12.11 -2.10
C SER A 278 -14.03 -13.34 -2.91
N ALA A 279 -13.52 -13.46 -4.13
CA ALA A 279 -13.83 -14.56 -5.03
C ALA A 279 -13.26 -15.91 -4.58
N SER A 280 -12.37 -15.95 -3.59
CA SER A 280 -11.99 -17.20 -2.90
C SER A 280 -13.18 -17.85 -2.16
N THR A 281 -14.23 -17.06 -1.87
CA THR A 281 -15.49 -17.56 -1.30
C THR A 281 -16.40 -18.09 -2.41
N PRO A 282 -16.76 -19.38 -2.42
CA PRO A 282 -17.50 -20.00 -3.52
C PRO A 282 -18.89 -19.40 -3.80
N THR A 283 -19.50 -18.75 -2.81
CA THR A 283 -20.81 -18.10 -2.93
C THR A 283 -20.72 -16.65 -3.46
N TRP A 284 -19.51 -16.14 -3.70
CA TRP A 284 -19.31 -14.82 -4.29
C TRP A 284 -19.66 -14.82 -5.78
N GLU A 285 -20.49 -13.86 -6.23
CA GLU A 285 -20.68 -13.63 -7.67
C GLU A 285 -19.42 -13.02 -8.29
N CYS A 286 -18.57 -13.83 -8.87
CA CYS A 286 -17.32 -13.42 -9.47
C CYS A 286 -17.45 -13.29 -10.99
N CYS A 287 -16.79 -12.35 -11.68
CA CYS A 287 -16.12 -11.17 -11.18
C CYS A 287 -16.56 -9.97 -12.01
N LYS A 288 -16.59 -8.79 -11.41
CA LYS A 288 -17.16 -7.60 -12.06
C LYS A 288 -16.27 -6.36 -11.93
N SER A 289 -15.18 -6.43 -11.18
CA SER A 289 -14.27 -5.29 -11.00
C SER A 289 -13.52 -4.97 -12.29
N LEU A 290 -13.30 -3.67 -12.55
CA LEU A 290 -12.74 -3.19 -13.80
C LEU A 290 -11.34 -2.60 -13.66
N GLY A 291 -10.86 -2.34 -12.43
CA GLY A 291 -9.65 -1.57 -12.19
C GLY A 291 -9.66 -0.21 -12.89
N GLY A 292 -8.69 0.63 -12.65
CA GLY A 292 -8.65 1.88 -13.41
C GLY A 292 -7.90 3.04 -12.78
N VAL A 293 -7.98 4.19 -13.42
CA VAL A 293 -7.51 5.49 -12.91
C VAL A 293 -8.59 6.54 -13.15
N ALA A 294 -8.88 7.34 -12.13
CA ALA A 294 -9.74 8.51 -12.22
C ALA A 294 -8.93 9.79 -12.08
N ALA A 295 -9.31 10.86 -12.81
CA ALA A 295 -8.83 12.20 -12.53
C ALA A 295 -9.91 13.01 -11.84
N LEU A 296 -9.53 13.70 -10.77
CA LEU A 296 -10.39 14.63 -10.04
C LEU A 296 -9.82 16.04 -10.10
N ASP A 297 -10.69 17.04 -10.09
CA ASP A 297 -10.32 18.41 -9.76
C ASP A 297 -9.92 18.48 -8.29
N ALA A 298 -8.69 18.88 -8.00
CA ALA A 298 -8.12 18.83 -6.66
C ALA A 298 -8.79 19.79 -5.67
N SER A 299 -9.40 20.89 -6.16
CA SER A 299 -10.07 21.86 -5.30
C SER A 299 -11.48 21.46 -4.91
N THR A 300 -12.17 20.68 -5.78
CA THR A 300 -13.61 20.37 -5.63
C THR A 300 -13.92 18.90 -5.44
N GLY A 301 -12.99 18.00 -5.79
CA GLY A 301 -13.23 16.55 -5.83
C GLY A 301 -14.09 16.09 -7.01
N LYS A 302 -14.48 16.99 -7.92
CA LYS A 302 -15.26 16.64 -9.10
C LYS A 302 -14.47 15.71 -10.01
N ARG A 303 -15.03 14.56 -10.38
CA ARG A 303 -14.44 13.64 -11.36
C ARG A 303 -14.42 14.29 -12.73
N LEU A 304 -13.23 14.41 -13.33
CA LEU A 304 -13.00 14.93 -14.67
C LEU A 304 -13.13 13.82 -15.71
N TRP A 305 -12.53 12.69 -15.44
CA TRP A 305 -12.62 11.47 -16.25
C TRP A 305 -12.37 10.22 -15.40
N LEU A 306 -12.75 9.07 -15.94
CA LEU A 306 -12.49 7.74 -15.40
C LEU A 306 -12.11 6.83 -16.56
N THR A 307 -11.00 6.12 -16.45
CA THR A 307 -10.55 5.11 -17.42
C THR A 307 -10.44 3.78 -16.73
N HIS A 308 -11.23 2.81 -17.19
CA HIS A 308 -11.13 1.43 -16.72
C HIS A 308 -10.02 0.68 -17.46
N VAL A 309 -9.37 -0.26 -16.76
CA VAL A 309 -8.42 -1.20 -17.35
C VAL A 309 -9.16 -2.22 -18.20
N VAL A 310 -10.28 -2.74 -17.69
CA VAL A 310 -11.18 -3.61 -18.44
C VAL A 310 -12.11 -2.75 -19.28
N PRO A 311 -11.97 -2.74 -20.62
CA PRO A 311 -12.74 -1.82 -21.46
C PRO A 311 -14.21 -2.21 -21.59
N ASP A 312 -14.52 -3.49 -21.50
CA ASP A 312 -15.85 -4.03 -21.66
C ASP A 312 -16.53 -4.27 -20.31
N LEU A 313 -17.81 -3.93 -20.22
CA LEU A 313 -18.60 -4.24 -19.02
C LEU A 313 -18.75 -5.76 -18.86
N PRO A 314 -18.64 -6.29 -17.63
CA PRO A 314 -18.81 -7.70 -17.35
C PRO A 314 -20.20 -8.21 -17.78
N LYS A 315 -20.21 -9.37 -18.42
CA LYS A 315 -21.43 -10.08 -18.87
C LYS A 315 -21.55 -11.41 -18.13
N PRO A 316 -22.76 -11.96 -17.98
CA PRO A 316 -22.93 -13.30 -17.44
C PRO A 316 -22.15 -14.34 -18.28
N LEU A 317 -21.34 -15.17 -17.63
CA LEU A 317 -20.59 -16.26 -18.26
C LEU A 317 -21.31 -17.59 -18.03
N HIS A 318 -21.08 -18.19 -16.88
CA HIS A 318 -21.65 -19.48 -16.49
C HIS A 318 -22.02 -19.45 -15.00
N LYS A 319 -22.65 -20.48 -14.51
CA LYS A 319 -22.81 -20.71 -13.07
C LYS A 319 -21.76 -21.70 -12.59
N ASN A 320 -21.23 -21.48 -11.39
CA ASN A 320 -20.36 -22.45 -10.74
C ASN A 320 -21.15 -23.67 -10.25
N SER A 321 -20.50 -24.67 -9.66
CA SER A 321 -21.15 -25.91 -9.19
C SER A 321 -22.19 -25.69 -8.09
N LEU A 322 -22.14 -24.54 -7.40
CA LEU A 322 -23.11 -24.12 -6.38
C LEU A 322 -24.29 -23.31 -6.98
N GLY A 323 -24.32 -23.12 -8.30
CA GLY A 323 -25.35 -22.33 -8.98
C GLY A 323 -25.14 -20.83 -8.94
N VAL A 324 -24.00 -20.33 -8.44
CA VAL A 324 -23.68 -18.90 -8.35
C VAL A 324 -23.21 -18.38 -9.69
N GLN A 325 -23.80 -17.26 -10.14
CA GLN A 325 -23.49 -16.66 -11.43
C GLN A 325 -22.08 -16.11 -11.48
N GLN A 326 -21.33 -16.49 -12.50
CA GLN A 326 -20.01 -15.95 -12.82
C GLN A 326 -20.10 -14.92 -13.94
N TRP A 327 -19.26 -13.88 -13.89
CA TRP A 327 -19.28 -12.73 -14.77
C TRP A 327 -17.87 -12.48 -15.33
N GLY A 328 -17.77 -11.76 -16.43
CA GLY A 328 -16.51 -11.32 -17.02
C GLY A 328 -16.71 -10.58 -18.35
N PRO A 329 -15.65 -9.92 -18.86
CA PRO A 329 -14.29 -9.87 -18.33
C PRO A 329 -14.18 -9.01 -17.05
N ALA A 330 -13.16 -9.26 -16.21
CA ALA A 330 -12.94 -8.51 -14.97
C ALA A 330 -11.46 -8.60 -14.52
N GLY A 331 -11.05 -7.70 -13.61
CA GLY A 331 -9.70 -7.65 -13.05
C GLY A 331 -8.99 -6.33 -13.32
N GLY A 332 -7.68 -6.38 -13.54
CA GLY A 332 -6.86 -5.23 -13.90
C GLY A 332 -6.73 -4.19 -12.79
N ALA A 333 -6.65 -4.60 -11.54
CA ALA A 333 -6.53 -3.70 -10.39
C ALA A 333 -5.33 -2.75 -10.55
N VAL A 334 -5.54 -1.44 -10.32
CA VAL A 334 -4.44 -0.47 -10.27
C VAL A 334 -4.14 -0.17 -8.81
N TRP A 335 -3.05 -0.77 -8.30
CA TRP A 335 -2.64 -0.68 -6.89
C TRP A 335 -1.25 -0.07 -6.68
N ASN A 336 -0.82 0.70 -7.68
CA ASN A 336 0.39 1.52 -7.69
C ASN A 336 0.06 2.98 -8.01
N SER A 337 0.91 3.92 -7.55
CA SER A 337 0.68 5.35 -7.73
C SER A 337 0.94 5.77 -9.18
N PRO A 338 0.04 6.51 -9.82
CA PRO A 338 0.22 6.98 -11.19
C PRO A 338 1.44 7.90 -11.34
N THR A 339 2.18 7.72 -12.43
CA THR A 339 3.33 8.53 -12.80
C THR A 339 2.92 9.57 -13.84
N VAL A 340 3.33 10.82 -13.66
CA VAL A 340 2.96 11.94 -14.54
C VAL A 340 4.11 12.27 -15.47
N ASP A 341 3.82 12.34 -16.76
CA ASP A 341 4.70 12.88 -17.80
C ASP A 341 4.08 14.15 -18.41
N PRO A 342 4.42 15.33 -17.89
CA PRO A 342 3.85 16.57 -18.42
C PRO A 342 4.34 16.90 -19.84
N VAL A 343 5.47 16.35 -20.27
CA VAL A 343 6.01 16.59 -21.63
C VAL A 343 5.17 15.90 -22.70
N ARG A 344 4.69 14.67 -22.40
CA ARG A 344 3.86 13.87 -23.31
C ARG A 344 2.37 13.96 -22.99
N HIS A 345 2.01 14.78 -21.98
CA HIS A 345 0.65 14.83 -21.45
C HIS A 345 0.10 13.43 -21.10
N ALA A 346 0.94 12.60 -20.48
CA ALA A 346 0.65 11.21 -20.21
C ALA A 346 0.68 10.86 -18.70
N ILE A 347 -0.14 9.91 -18.32
CA ILE A 347 -0.13 9.24 -17.02
C ILE A 347 0.22 7.78 -17.27
N TYR A 348 1.23 7.25 -16.56
CA TYR A 348 1.61 5.84 -16.61
C TYR A 348 1.21 5.13 -15.32
N PHE A 349 0.70 3.91 -15.44
CA PHE A 349 0.38 3.05 -14.31
C PHE A 349 0.50 1.57 -14.71
N GLY A 350 0.75 0.72 -13.72
CA GLY A 350 0.75 -0.73 -13.87
C GLY A 350 -0.60 -1.32 -13.51
N THR A 351 -0.96 -2.43 -14.13
CA THR A 351 -2.20 -3.16 -13.87
C THR A 351 -1.91 -4.54 -13.28
N GLY A 352 -2.85 -5.04 -12.52
CA GLY A 352 -2.83 -6.40 -11.99
C GLY A 352 -3.51 -7.41 -12.91
N ASP A 353 -3.65 -8.62 -12.38
CA ASP A 353 -4.19 -9.78 -13.09
C ASP A 353 -5.60 -9.56 -13.63
N ALA A 354 -5.94 -10.33 -14.66
CA ALA A 354 -7.33 -10.62 -14.96
C ALA A 354 -7.88 -11.57 -13.88
N THR A 355 -9.08 -11.31 -13.39
CA THR A 355 -9.76 -12.22 -12.45
C THR A 355 -10.63 -13.25 -13.16
N THR A 356 -10.70 -13.19 -14.48
CA THR A 356 -11.47 -14.09 -15.34
C THR A 356 -10.65 -14.59 -16.52
N TYR A 357 -11.04 -15.75 -17.07
CA TYR A 357 -10.38 -16.30 -18.27
C TYR A 357 -11.33 -16.21 -19.49
N PRO A 358 -10.81 -15.84 -20.68
CA PRO A 358 -9.42 -15.48 -20.97
C PRO A 358 -8.99 -14.16 -20.33
N ALA A 359 -7.67 -14.05 -20.09
CA ALA A 359 -7.08 -12.81 -19.61
C ALA A 359 -7.22 -11.70 -20.66
N ILE A 360 -7.42 -10.47 -20.20
CA ILE A 360 -7.53 -9.29 -21.07
C ILE A 360 -6.14 -8.76 -21.42
N GLU A 361 -5.98 -8.13 -22.59
CA GLU A 361 -4.69 -7.59 -23.05
C GLU A 361 -4.17 -6.42 -22.22
N THR A 362 -5.01 -5.84 -21.36
CA THR A 362 -4.69 -4.72 -20.49
C THR A 362 -4.42 -5.14 -19.04
N SER A 363 -4.55 -6.44 -18.69
CA SER A 363 -4.04 -6.98 -17.42
C SER A 363 -2.53 -7.21 -17.49
N ASP A 364 -1.87 -7.18 -16.34
CA ASP A 364 -0.42 -7.40 -16.23
C ASP A 364 0.37 -6.53 -17.20
N ALA A 365 -0.09 -5.30 -17.34
CA ALA A 365 0.33 -4.36 -18.36
C ALA A 365 0.78 -3.02 -17.76
N VAL A 366 1.56 -2.29 -18.54
CA VAL A 366 1.75 -0.86 -18.33
C VAL A 366 0.84 -0.11 -19.29
N MET A 367 0.02 0.75 -18.75
CA MET A 367 -0.86 1.61 -19.54
C MET A 367 -0.40 3.06 -19.49
N ALA A 368 -0.52 3.72 -20.63
CA ALA A 368 -0.41 5.18 -20.74
C ALA A 368 -1.76 5.75 -21.14
N VAL A 369 -2.21 6.76 -20.39
CA VAL A 369 -3.43 7.51 -20.71
C VAL A 369 -3.14 9.00 -20.82
N HIS A 370 -3.92 9.70 -21.65
CA HIS A 370 -3.80 11.15 -21.79
C HIS A 370 -4.27 11.85 -20.51
N MET A 371 -3.43 12.68 -19.92
CA MET A 371 -3.65 13.26 -18.59
C MET A 371 -4.89 14.16 -18.49
N ASP A 372 -5.36 14.76 -19.61
CA ASP A 372 -6.53 15.65 -19.61
C ASP A 372 -7.85 14.92 -19.88
N THR A 373 -7.81 13.80 -20.60
CA THR A 373 -9.02 13.12 -21.12
C THR A 373 -9.19 11.69 -20.67
N GLY A 374 -8.16 11.07 -20.10
CA GLY A 374 -8.14 9.65 -19.76
C GLY A 374 -8.07 8.69 -20.95
N ARG A 375 -8.03 9.22 -22.20
CA ARG A 375 -7.96 8.35 -23.40
C ARG A 375 -6.68 7.52 -23.38
N VAL A 376 -6.80 6.21 -23.60
CA VAL A 376 -5.65 5.30 -23.70
C VAL A 376 -4.77 5.71 -24.88
N LEU A 377 -3.49 5.93 -24.62
CA LEU A 377 -2.47 6.26 -25.60
C LEU A 377 -1.79 5.01 -26.12
N TRP A 378 -1.43 4.11 -25.21
CA TRP A 378 -0.86 2.79 -25.49
C TRP A 378 -0.97 1.89 -24.25
N SER A 379 -0.81 0.59 -24.48
CA SER A 379 -0.66 -0.44 -23.45
C SER A 379 0.44 -1.40 -23.87
N TYR A 380 1.26 -1.83 -22.92
CA TYR A 380 2.27 -2.86 -23.10
C TYR A 380 2.01 -3.99 -22.10
N GLN A 381 1.47 -5.12 -22.56
CA GLN A 381 1.24 -6.29 -21.72
C GLN A 381 2.56 -7.01 -21.46
N VAL A 382 2.96 -7.14 -20.21
CA VAL A 382 4.21 -7.74 -19.76
C VAL A 382 4.08 -9.26 -19.64
N HIS A 383 2.97 -9.71 -19.08
CA HIS A 383 2.62 -11.12 -18.92
C HIS A 383 1.28 -11.39 -19.58
N LYS A 384 1.25 -12.40 -20.44
CA LYS A 384 0.03 -12.82 -21.17
C LYS A 384 -0.64 -13.97 -20.42
N GLU A 385 -1.95 -14.09 -20.61
CA GLU A 385 -2.75 -15.21 -20.11
C GLU A 385 -2.67 -15.42 -18.59
N ASP A 386 -2.36 -14.37 -17.82
CA ASP A 386 -2.41 -14.40 -16.37
C ASP A 386 -3.83 -14.09 -15.88
N SER A 387 -4.52 -15.10 -15.36
CA SER A 387 -5.82 -14.99 -14.74
C SER A 387 -5.74 -15.61 -13.36
N PHE A 388 -5.88 -14.79 -12.33
CA PHE A 388 -5.64 -15.21 -10.96
C PHE A 388 -6.74 -14.78 -9.99
N LEU A 389 -7.02 -15.64 -9.02
CA LEU A 389 -7.80 -15.34 -7.82
C LEU A 389 -7.12 -15.99 -6.61
N VAL A 390 -7.15 -15.33 -5.47
CA VAL A 390 -6.63 -15.89 -4.22
C VAL A 390 -7.32 -17.21 -3.92
N GLY A 391 -6.54 -18.24 -3.56
CA GLY A 391 -7.03 -19.61 -3.31
C GLY A 391 -7.07 -20.49 -4.55
N CYS A 392 -6.74 -19.99 -5.74
CA CYS A 392 -6.74 -20.77 -6.97
C CYS A 392 -5.39 -21.43 -7.33
N GLY A 393 -4.40 -21.35 -6.47
CA GLY A 393 -3.09 -21.95 -6.67
C GLY A 393 -3.07 -23.47 -6.38
N ALA A 394 -2.64 -23.85 -5.18
CA ALA A 394 -2.52 -25.25 -4.75
C ALA A 394 -3.87 -25.93 -4.52
N THR A 395 -4.88 -25.18 -4.13
CA THR A 395 -6.27 -25.60 -4.00
C THR A 395 -7.11 -24.83 -5.00
N ARG A 396 -8.17 -25.45 -5.52
CA ARG A 396 -9.12 -24.76 -6.42
C ARG A 396 -10.42 -24.52 -5.67
N THR A 397 -10.93 -23.29 -5.76
CA THR A 397 -12.29 -22.95 -5.36
C THR A 397 -13.21 -23.02 -6.58
N GLU A 398 -14.53 -22.96 -6.34
CA GLU A 398 -15.56 -23.00 -7.39
C GLU A 398 -15.50 -21.84 -8.38
N ASN A 399 -14.89 -20.72 -7.97
CA ASN A 399 -14.78 -19.49 -8.78
C ASN A 399 -13.46 -19.40 -9.56
N CYS A 400 -12.55 -20.37 -9.41
CA CYS A 400 -11.25 -20.31 -10.07
C CYS A 400 -11.38 -20.22 -11.60
N PRO A 401 -10.59 -19.37 -12.26
CA PRO A 401 -10.49 -19.32 -13.71
C PRO A 401 -10.19 -20.70 -14.30
N LYS A 402 -10.66 -20.97 -15.52
CA LYS A 402 -10.40 -22.24 -16.20
C LYS A 402 -8.90 -22.51 -16.32
N VAL A 403 -8.13 -21.50 -16.64
CA VAL A 403 -6.67 -21.49 -16.63
C VAL A 403 -6.25 -20.52 -15.53
N VAL A 404 -5.50 -21.00 -14.54
CA VAL A 404 -4.99 -20.20 -13.44
C VAL A 404 -3.58 -19.77 -13.77
N GLY A 405 -3.34 -18.47 -13.76
CA GLY A 405 -2.05 -17.86 -13.98
C GLY A 405 -1.17 -17.85 -12.72
N PRO A 406 0.04 -17.30 -12.84
CA PRO A 406 1.04 -17.31 -11.77
C PRO A 406 0.98 -16.11 -10.80
N ASP A 407 0.05 -15.15 -10.94
CA ASP A 407 -0.04 -13.91 -10.13
C ASP A 407 1.17 -12.98 -10.35
N TRP A 408 1.34 -12.50 -11.57
CA TRP A 408 2.53 -11.74 -11.99
C TRP A 408 2.30 -10.25 -12.27
N ASP A 409 1.45 -9.63 -11.53
CA ASP A 409 1.13 -8.20 -11.60
C ASP A 409 2.32 -7.27 -11.86
N ILE A 410 1.97 -6.04 -12.25
CA ILE A 410 2.86 -4.87 -12.14
C ILE A 410 2.62 -4.22 -10.76
N PRO A 411 3.42 -4.58 -9.73
CA PRO A 411 3.11 -4.30 -8.34
C PRO A 411 3.50 -2.90 -7.89
N ALA A 412 4.36 -2.22 -8.62
CA ALA A 412 4.90 -0.92 -8.27
C ALA A 412 4.65 0.12 -9.37
N SER A 413 4.70 1.39 -8.99
CA SER A 413 4.55 2.50 -9.93
C SER A 413 5.58 2.39 -11.05
N PRO A 414 5.19 2.45 -12.33
CA PRO A 414 6.14 2.71 -13.41
C PRO A 414 6.89 4.01 -13.13
N VAL A 415 8.19 4.05 -13.38
CA VAL A 415 9.04 5.20 -13.04
C VAL A 415 9.55 5.86 -14.31
N LEU A 416 9.29 7.16 -14.45
CA LEU A 416 9.81 7.92 -15.59
C LEU A 416 11.20 8.47 -15.26
N VAL A 417 12.23 7.93 -15.88
CA VAL A 417 13.62 8.39 -15.73
C VAL A 417 14.10 9.14 -16.96
N LYS A 418 14.99 10.11 -16.74
CA LYS A 418 15.75 10.78 -17.80
C LYS A 418 17.20 10.32 -17.68
N LEU A 419 17.71 9.63 -18.68
CA LEU A 419 19.09 9.17 -18.76
C LEU A 419 20.07 10.33 -19.06
N ARG A 420 21.36 10.09 -18.89
CA ARG A 420 22.40 11.10 -19.14
C ARG A 420 22.48 11.56 -20.59
N ASP A 421 22.16 10.68 -21.54
CA ASP A 421 22.08 11.00 -22.98
C ASP A 421 20.86 11.86 -23.35
N GLY A 422 20.00 12.17 -22.36
CA GLY A 422 18.78 12.93 -22.53
C GLY A 422 17.55 12.11 -22.90
N SER A 423 17.71 10.85 -23.27
CA SER A 423 16.59 9.94 -23.54
C SER A 423 15.77 9.67 -22.28
N ARG A 424 14.51 9.31 -22.46
CA ARG A 424 13.64 8.95 -21.33
C ARG A 424 13.20 7.49 -21.42
N ARG A 425 13.00 6.88 -20.26
CA ARG A 425 12.51 5.51 -20.14
C ARG A 425 11.41 5.45 -19.09
N VAL A 426 10.41 4.64 -19.35
CA VAL A 426 9.46 4.17 -18.35
C VAL A 426 9.99 2.83 -17.84
N ILE A 427 10.49 2.82 -16.60
CA ILE A 427 11.02 1.61 -15.97
C ILE A 427 9.90 0.92 -15.22
N VAL A 428 9.77 -0.37 -15.41
CA VAL A 428 8.70 -1.22 -14.87
C VAL A 428 9.31 -2.39 -14.14
N VAL A 429 8.77 -2.73 -12.99
CA VAL A 429 9.15 -3.92 -12.21
C VAL A 429 7.96 -4.84 -12.08
N THR A 430 8.20 -6.14 -11.94
CA THR A 430 7.16 -7.16 -11.88
C THR A 430 7.31 -8.06 -10.66
N LYS A 431 6.24 -8.75 -10.27
CA LYS A 431 6.27 -9.74 -9.18
C LYS A 431 7.32 -10.85 -9.40
N PRO A 432 7.56 -11.38 -10.61
CA PRO A 432 8.64 -12.36 -10.84
C PRO A 432 10.05 -11.76 -10.87
N GLY A 433 10.19 -10.43 -10.75
CA GLY A 433 11.49 -9.75 -10.72
C GLY A 433 12.00 -9.31 -12.09
N ASP A 434 11.20 -9.36 -13.12
CA ASP A 434 11.56 -8.74 -14.38
C ASP A 434 11.56 -7.22 -14.23
N VAL A 435 12.55 -6.59 -14.85
CA VAL A 435 12.68 -5.15 -15.01
C VAL A 435 12.69 -4.85 -16.51
N LEU A 436 11.82 -3.95 -16.92
CA LEU A 436 11.68 -3.54 -18.31
C LEU A 436 11.96 -2.05 -18.43
N ALA A 437 12.62 -1.64 -19.51
CA ALA A 437 12.67 -0.26 -19.96
C ALA A 437 11.83 -0.11 -21.22
N LEU A 438 10.83 0.76 -21.14
CA LEU A 438 9.95 1.08 -22.26
C LEU A 438 10.27 2.49 -22.77
N ASP A 439 10.19 2.69 -24.09
CA ASP A 439 10.38 4.00 -24.71
C ASP A 439 9.03 4.74 -24.79
N PRO A 440 8.82 5.82 -24.01
CA PRO A 440 7.58 6.55 -24.05
C PRO A 440 7.36 7.33 -25.36
N ASP A 441 8.42 7.62 -26.12
CA ASP A 441 8.35 8.30 -27.43
C ASP A 441 7.94 7.34 -28.54
N GLN A 442 8.18 6.04 -28.34
CA GLN A 442 7.81 4.96 -29.25
C GLN A 442 6.60 4.16 -28.75
N ARG A 443 5.64 4.85 -28.09
CA ARG A 443 4.39 4.24 -27.60
C ARG A 443 4.59 3.04 -26.68
N GLY A 444 5.62 3.07 -25.83
CA GLY A 444 5.93 2.01 -24.88
C GLY A 444 6.65 0.82 -25.49
N GLU A 445 7.34 0.98 -26.63
CA GLU A 445 8.16 -0.08 -27.21
C GLU A 445 9.25 -0.52 -26.22
N LEU A 446 9.48 -1.84 -26.16
CA LEU A 446 10.47 -2.43 -25.27
C LEU A 446 11.89 -2.11 -25.74
N VAL A 447 12.69 -1.47 -24.89
CA VAL A 447 14.11 -1.20 -25.14
C VAL A 447 14.97 -2.35 -24.64
N TRP A 448 14.77 -2.76 -23.39
CA TRP A 448 15.42 -3.93 -22.80
C TRP A 448 14.55 -4.54 -21.69
N ARG A 449 14.76 -5.85 -21.44
CA ARG A 449 14.17 -6.62 -20.35
C ARG A 449 15.23 -7.49 -19.71
N VAL A 450 15.31 -7.48 -18.39
CA VAL A 450 16.22 -8.32 -17.60
C VAL A 450 15.47 -8.86 -16.38
N ASN A 451 15.94 -9.96 -15.80
CA ASN A 451 15.46 -10.40 -14.50
C ASN A 451 16.44 -9.95 -13.41
N ALA A 452 15.97 -9.17 -12.43
CA ALA A 452 16.79 -8.57 -11.39
C ALA A 452 17.43 -9.59 -10.45
N SER A 453 16.77 -10.74 -10.20
CA SER A 453 17.28 -11.82 -9.36
C SER A 453 18.34 -12.69 -10.08
N GLY A 454 18.45 -12.56 -11.40
CA GLY A 454 19.24 -13.44 -12.26
C GLY A 454 18.49 -14.72 -12.63
N PRO A 455 19.11 -15.62 -13.42
CA PRO A 455 18.47 -16.85 -13.82
C PRO A 455 18.16 -17.68 -12.57
N VAL A 456 16.88 -17.86 -12.29
CA VAL A 456 16.41 -18.80 -11.28
C VAL A 456 16.52 -20.19 -11.89
N VAL A 457 17.59 -20.88 -11.56
CA VAL A 457 17.83 -22.23 -12.06
C VAL A 457 16.80 -23.16 -11.41
N GLY A 458 15.88 -23.69 -12.20
CA GLY A 458 15.02 -24.81 -11.85
C GLY A 458 13.60 -24.53 -11.37
N ASP A 459 13.21 -23.28 -11.11
CA ASP A 459 11.83 -22.98 -10.72
C ASP A 459 10.94 -22.70 -11.93
N LYS A 460 10.10 -23.67 -12.25
CA LYS A 460 8.95 -23.40 -13.13
C LYS A 460 7.92 -22.58 -12.34
N PRO A 461 7.29 -21.58 -12.98
CA PRO A 461 6.19 -20.83 -12.35
C PRO A 461 5.13 -21.80 -11.84
N ARG A 462 4.73 -21.63 -10.57
CA ARG A 462 3.63 -22.39 -9.99
C ARG A 462 2.46 -21.45 -9.78
N PRO A 463 1.25 -21.78 -10.24
CA PRO A 463 0.07 -20.96 -10.01
C PRO A 463 -0.08 -20.58 -8.53
N GLY A 464 -0.27 -19.29 -8.23
CA GLY A 464 -0.48 -18.78 -6.88
C GLY A 464 0.71 -18.88 -5.91
N VAL A 465 1.90 -19.19 -6.41
CA VAL A 465 3.13 -19.20 -5.62
C VAL A 465 4.00 -18.02 -6.05
N PRO A 466 4.26 -17.03 -5.14
CA PRO A 466 5.13 -15.92 -5.48
C PRO A 466 6.50 -16.41 -5.96
N THR A 467 6.91 -15.95 -7.13
CA THR A 467 8.21 -16.31 -7.70
C THR A 467 9.33 -15.77 -6.81
N PRO A 468 10.38 -16.54 -6.54
CA PRO A 468 11.54 -16.02 -5.83
C PRO A 468 12.13 -14.80 -6.55
N GLY A 469 12.42 -13.72 -5.82
CA GLY A 469 13.17 -12.59 -6.34
C GLY A 469 12.36 -11.41 -6.87
N GLY A 470 11.06 -11.34 -6.62
CA GLY A 470 10.22 -10.21 -7.08
C GLY A 470 10.51 -8.88 -6.40
N ILE A 471 10.23 -7.79 -7.11
CA ILE A 471 10.27 -6.42 -6.61
C ILE A 471 8.81 -5.96 -6.42
N TYR A 472 8.29 -6.02 -5.18
CA TYR A 472 6.85 -5.87 -4.97
C TYR A 472 6.39 -4.43 -4.72
N TRP A 473 7.18 -3.61 -4.04
CA TRP A 473 6.69 -2.32 -3.57
C TRP A 473 7.39 -1.12 -4.19
N GLY A 474 8.39 -1.38 -5.02
CA GLY A 474 9.09 -0.35 -5.77
C GLY A 474 10.57 -0.21 -5.45
N ALA A 475 11.24 0.51 -6.31
CA ALA A 475 12.66 0.75 -6.31
C ALA A 475 12.96 2.26 -6.28
N ALA A 476 14.22 2.62 -6.03
CA ALA A 476 14.70 3.99 -6.12
C ALA A 476 15.57 4.17 -7.38
N PHE A 477 15.55 5.37 -7.97
CA PHE A 477 16.18 5.64 -9.26
C PHE A 477 16.90 6.96 -9.26
N ASP A 478 18.19 6.98 -9.56
CA ASP A 478 18.90 8.18 -9.99
C ASP A 478 18.96 8.27 -11.52
N ALA A 479 19.89 9.05 -12.09
CA ALA A 479 20.04 9.20 -13.54
C ALA A 479 20.75 8.01 -14.21
N ASP A 480 21.39 7.14 -13.44
CA ASP A 480 22.28 6.08 -13.93
C ASP A 480 21.80 4.68 -13.54
N ALA A 481 21.22 4.56 -12.34
CA ALA A 481 20.96 3.27 -11.73
C ALA A 481 19.59 3.17 -11.05
N MET A 482 19.10 1.95 -10.95
CA MET A 482 17.97 1.53 -10.16
C MET A 482 18.48 0.72 -8.96
N TYR A 483 17.95 1.02 -7.76
CA TYR A 483 18.26 0.33 -6.50
C TYR A 483 17.00 -0.35 -5.97
N PHE A 484 17.10 -1.62 -5.59
CA PHE A 484 15.92 -2.42 -5.25
C PHE A 484 16.19 -3.47 -4.17
N GLY A 485 15.12 -3.83 -3.46
CA GLY A 485 15.06 -5.01 -2.61
C GLY A 485 14.27 -6.12 -3.28
N LEU A 486 14.71 -7.36 -3.13
CA LEU A 486 14.04 -8.56 -3.64
C LEU A 486 13.28 -9.26 -2.53
N THR A 487 12.10 -9.77 -2.81
CA THR A 487 11.31 -10.57 -1.85
C THR A 487 12.03 -11.84 -1.40
N ARG A 488 12.92 -12.36 -2.25
CA ARG A 488 13.92 -13.38 -1.94
C ARG A 488 15.13 -13.09 -2.78
N GLY A 489 16.23 -12.65 -2.21
CA GLY A 489 17.39 -12.41 -3.04
C GLY A 489 18.33 -11.30 -2.59
N GLY A 490 17.98 -10.55 -1.55
CA GLY A 490 18.80 -9.45 -1.08
C GLY A 490 18.50 -8.11 -1.73
N MET A 491 19.48 -7.22 -1.76
CA MET A 491 19.42 -5.92 -2.40
C MET A 491 20.31 -5.88 -3.63
N GLY A 492 19.94 -5.10 -4.62
CA GLY A 492 20.71 -4.98 -5.85
C GLY A 492 20.63 -3.61 -6.51
N ALA A 493 21.48 -3.42 -7.52
CA ALA A 493 21.43 -2.29 -8.43
C ALA A 493 21.58 -2.72 -9.88
N LEU A 494 20.88 -2.04 -10.78
CA LEU A 494 20.95 -2.20 -12.23
C LEU A 494 21.31 -0.86 -12.87
N ASP A 495 22.12 -0.92 -13.93
CA ASP A 495 22.37 0.20 -14.84
C ASP A 495 21.12 0.48 -15.69
N LEU A 496 20.65 1.71 -15.71
CA LEU A 496 19.39 2.10 -16.36
C LEU A 496 19.48 2.16 -17.89
N ALA A 497 20.66 2.37 -18.44
CA ALA A 497 20.82 2.43 -19.89
C ALA A 497 20.77 1.03 -20.52
N THR A 498 21.29 0.02 -19.82
CA THR A 498 21.51 -1.33 -20.36
C THR A 498 20.77 -2.45 -19.65
N GLY A 499 20.25 -2.22 -18.46
CA GLY A 499 19.71 -3.25 -17.57
C GLY A 499 20.78 -4.16 -16.94
N LYS A 500 22.08 -3.86 -17.14
CA LYS A 500 23.17 -4.68 -16.59
C LYS A 500 23.20 -4.56 -15.07
N ARG A 501 23.36 -5.70 -14.39
CA ARG A 501 23.53 -5.73 -12.93
C ARG A 501 24.86 -5.07 -12.54
N LEU A 502 24.79 -4.07 -11.63
CA LEU A 502 25.95 -3.41 -11.05
C LEU A 502 26.46 -4.19 -9.83
N TRP A 503 25.54 -4.54 -8.93
CA TRP A 503 25.82 -5.39 -7.79
C TRP A 503 24.54 -6.10 -7.32
N LEU A 504 24.71 -7.18 -6.54
CA LEU A 504 23.64 -7.91 -5.86
C LEU A 504 24.22 -8.50 -4.59
N ASN A 505 23.73 -8.06 -3.44
CA ASN A 505 24.13 -8.61 -2.15
C ASN A 505 23.40 -9.92 -1.88
N PRO A 506 24.12 -10.92 -1.32
CA PRO A 506 23.52 -12.20 -1.02
C PRO A 506 22.45 -12.08 0.07
N VAL A 507 21.50 -12.96 0.00
CA VAL A 507 20.34 -13.09 0.90
C VAL A 507 20.77 -13.48 2.31
N GLN A 508 20.17 -12.84 3.32
CA GLN A 508 20.04 -13.48 4.62
C GLN A 508 18.86 -14.47 4.54
N ALA A 509 19.10 -15.74 4.89
CA ALA A 509 18.08 -16.78 4.83
C ALA A 509 16.84 -16.37 5.66
N GLY A 510 15.65 -16.44 5.05
CA GLY A 510 14.37 -16.10 5.69
C GLY A 510 14.01 -14.62 5.70
N VAL A 511 14.89 -13.69 5.32
CA VAL A 511 14.59 -12.26 5.25
C VAL A 511 14.06 -11.89 3.87
N ARG A 512 12.99 -11.09 3.84
CA ARG A 512 12.44 -10.49 2.61
C ARG A 512 12.69 -8.99 2.65
N TYR A 513 13.31 -8.46 1.61
CA TYR A 513 13.48 -7.02 1.43
C TYR A 513 12.20 -6.47 0.78
N ASN A 514 11.15 -6.35 1.58
CA ASN A 514 9.77 -6.25 1.12
C ASN A 514 9.16 -4.86 1.40
N SER A 515 9.96 -3.79 1.38
CA SER A 515 9.46 -2.42 1.35
C SER A 515 9.87 -1.73 0.05
N ALA A 516 9.19 -0.64 -0.30
CA ALA A 516 9.68 0.25 -1.33
C ALA A 516 11.05 0.82 -0.93
N THR A 517 12.02 0.72 -1.82
CA THR A 517 13.38 1.25 -1.63
C THR A 517 13.37 2.77 -1.74
N THR A 518 14.17 3.43 -0.94
CA THR A 518 14.38 4.89 -0.97
C THR A 518 15.85 5.17 -1.07
N ALA A 519 16.26 6.18 -1.84
CA ALA A 519 17.65 6.53 -1.98
C ALA A 519 17.89 8.05 -1.98
N PHE A 520 19.12 8.42 -1.64
CA PHE A 520 19.70 9.74 -1.84
C PHE A 520 21.22 9.56 -2.05
N PRO A 521 21.97 10.56 -2.53
CA PRO A 521 23.36 10.37 -2.94
C PRO A 521 24.22 9.62 -1.91
N GLY A 522 24.75 8.47 -2.34
CA GLY A 522 25.59 7.58 -1.54
C GLY A 522 24.87 6.56 -0.67
N VAL A 523 23.54 6.63 -0.52
CA VAL A 523 22.77 5.82 0.43
C VAL A 523 21.51 5.23 -0.19
N VAL A 524 21.25 3.95 0.10
CA VAL A 524 19.99 3.27 -0.18
C VAL A 524 19.38 2.80 1.14
N LEU A 525 18.12 3.18 1.39
CA LEU A 525 17.34 2.78 2.57
C LEU A 525 16.36 1.67 2.20
N GLN A 526 16.29 0.64 3.03
CA GLN A 526 15.44 -0.52 2.81
C GLN A 526 14.86 -1.05 4.13
N GLY A 527 13.57 -1.34 4.14
CA GLY A 527 12.93 -2.08 5.22
C GLY A 527 12.80 -3.56 4.90
N THR A 528 12.76 -4.39 5.93
CA THR A 528 12.69 -5.85 5.81
C THR A 528 11.46 -6.44 6.50
N SER A 529 11.09 -7.66 6.12
CA SER A 529 9.93 -8.38 6.68
C SER A 529 10.09 -8.77 8.15
N ASP A 530 11.33 -8.85 8.64
CA ASP A 530 11.65 -9.11 10.05
C ASP A 530 11.78 -7.83 10.89
N GLY A 531 11.49 -6.67 10.29
CA GLY A 531 11.39 -5.39 11.01
C GLY A 531 12.73 -4.66 11.16
N VAL A 532 13.69 -4.89 10.28
CA VAL A 532 14.95 -4.14 10.26
C VAL A 532 14.90 -3.03 9.23
N LEU A 533 15.22 -1.80 9.63
CA LEU A 533 15.52 -0.71 8.72
C LEU A 533 17.02 -0.70 8.45
N GLN A 534 17.41 -0.79 7.18
CA GLN A 534 18.83 -0.81 6.76
C GLN A 534 19.15 0.38 5.87
N ALA A 535 20.38 0.87 6.00
CA ALA A 535 21.02 1.78 5.06
C ALA A 535 22.25 1.11 4.48
N VAL A 536 22.36 1.06 3.15
CA VAL A 536 23.51 0.49 2.46
C VAL A 536 24.13 1.52 1.50
N ALA A 537 25.40 1.34 1.17
CA ALA A 537 26.10 2.18 0.21
C ALA A 537 25.57 1.95 -1.21
N MET A 538 25.33 3.02 -1.97
CA MET A 538 24.88 2.92 -3.35
C MET A 538 25.87 2.24 -4.28
N ALA A 539 27.17 2.38 -3.98
CA ALA A 539 28.24 1.91 -4.84
C ALA A 539 28.34 0.38 -4.93
N ASP A 540 28.10 -0.32 -3.83
CA ASP A 540 28.39 -1.75 -3.69
C ASP A 540 27.39 -2.50 -2.78
N GLY A 541 26.42 -1.78 -2.18
CA GLY A 541 25.45 -2.35 -1.27
C GLY A 541 25.96 -2.71 0.12
N ASN A 542 27.20 -2.29 0.49
CA ASN A 542 27.73 -2.54 1.83
C ASN A 542 26.89 -1.86 2.92
N LEU A 543 26.65 -2.57 4.02
CA LEU A 543 25.86 -2.06 5.15
C LEU A 543 26.56 -0.86 5.80
N LEU A 544 25.84 0.26 5.89
CA LEU A 544 26.26 1.49 6.57
C LEU A 544 25.67 1.60 7.98
N TRP A 545 24.41 1.16 8.14
CA TRP A 545 23.67 1.26 9.38
C TRP A 545 22.43 0.34 9.34
N SER A 546 22.00 -0.11 10.52
CA SER A 546 20.78 -0.86 10.69
C SER A 546 20.12 -0.57 12.04
N PHE A 547 18.80 -0.71 12.09
CA PHE A 547 18.02 -0.54 13.30
C PHE A 547 16.89 -1.58 13.38
N GLU A 548 16.89 -2.37 14.46
CA GLU A 548 15.85 -3.33 14.76
C GLU A 548 14.61 -2.60 15.31
N THR A 549 13.51 -2.66 14.57
CA THR A 549 12.27 -1.99 14.97
C THR A 549 11.28 -2.91 15.68
N ARG A 550 11.48 -4.22 15.64
CA ARG A 550 10.58 -5.21 16.24
C ARG A 550 10.78 -5.30 17.75
N ARG A 551 10.44 -4.22 18.44
CA ARG A 551 10.49 -4.08 19.90
C ARG A 551 9.42 -3.09 20.37
N GLU A 552 9.21 -3.00 21.66
CA GLU A 552 8.39 -1.96 22.29
C GLU A 552 9.10 -0.60 22.23
N PHE A 553 8.29 0.45 22.09
CA PHE A 553 8.74 1.84 22.07
C PHE A 553 7.98 2.68 23.10
N GLU A 554 8.71 3.51 23.82
CA GLU A 554 8.15 4.65 24.49
C GLU A 554 7.80 5.71 23.44
N THR A 555 6.55 6.15 23.41
CA THR A 555 6.03 7.03 22.39
C THR A 555 5.74 8.41 22.93
N VAL A 556 5.91 9.43 22.08
CA VAL A 556 5.64 10.82 22.45
C VAL A 556 4.17 11.08 22.79
N ASN A 557 3.26 10.23 22.33
CA ASN A 557 1.82 10.34 22.61
C ASN A 557 1.32 9.37 23.69
N GLY A 558 2.20 8.65 24.37
CA GLY A 558 1.84 7.72 25.46
C GLY A 558 1.10 6.46 25.02
N VAL A 559 0.90 6.25 23.73
CA VAL A 559 0.28 5.04 23.19
C VAL A 559 1.30 3.90 23.22
N LYS A 560 0.95 2.78 23.85
CA LYS A 560 1.80 1.59 23.78
C LYS A 560 1.99 1.17 22.32
N ALA A 561 3.23 1.09 21.89
CA ALA A 561 3.57 0.76 20.52
C ALA A 561 4.65 -0.30 20.44
N VAL A 562 4.50 -1.16 19.44
CA VAL A 562 5.47 -2.18 19.08
C VAL A 562 5.74 -2.08 17.57
N GLY A 563 6.99 -2.24 17.19
CA GLY A 563 7.35 -2.34 15.78
C GLY A 563 7.16 -3.76 15.26
N GLY A 564 6.94 -3.86 13.96
CA GLY A 564 6.74 -5.11 13.24
C GLY A 564 7.46 -5.11 11.90
N SER A 565 6.94 -5.82 10.90
CA SER A 565 7.51 -5.82 9.55
C SER A 565 7.53 -4.42 8.96
N ILE A 566 8.65 -4.06 8.31
CA ILE A 566 8.71 -2.89 7.43
C ILE A 566 8.50 -3.41 6.01
N SER A 567 7.24 -3.42 5.62
CA SER A 567 6.79 -3.89 4.31
C SER A 567 5.91 -2.84 3.65
N ALA A 568 5.61 -2.98 2.37
CA ALA A 568 4.85 -2.02 1.58
C ALA A 568 5.60 -0.71 1.29
N LEU A 569 5.14 0.45 1.76
CA LEU A 569 5.46 1.73 1.15
C LEU A 569 6.87 2.29 1.49
N GLY A 570 7.56 1.72 2.46
CA GLY A 570 8.98 2.03 2.74
C GLY A 570 9.25 3.35 3.47
N PRO A 571 10.54 3.60 3.80
CA PRO A 571 10.98 4.83 4.47
C PRO A 571 10.94 6.05 3.56
N ILE A 572 10.92 7.24 4.16
CA ILE A 572 11.14 8.52 3.49
C ILE A 572 12.36 9.22 4.09
N VAL A 573 12.96 10.14 3.33
CA VAL A 573 14.07 10.98 3.79
C VAL A 573 13.87 12.42 3.37
N ALA A 574 13.88 13.34 4.33
CA ALA A 574 13.82 14.78 4.09
C ALA A 574 14.29 15.55 5.32
N ASP A 575 14.87 16.75 5.12
CA ASP A 575 15.18 17.73 6.15
C ASP A 575 16.01 17.14 7.33
N GLY A 576 17.00 16.33 7.02
CA GLY A 576 17.88 15.69 8.02
C GLY A 576 17.25 14.51 8.76
N MET A 577 16.12 14.00 8.31
CA MET A 577 15.40 12.91 8.97
C MET A 577 15.08 11.74 8.03
N VAL A 578 15.11 10.54 8.61
CA VAL A 578 14.52 9.32 8.02
C VAL A 578 13.30 8.96 8.83
N ILE A 579 12.14 8.78 8.15
CA ILE A 579 10.88 8.45 8.81
C ILE A 579 10.30 7.18 8.21
N VAL A 580 9.81 6.27 9.05
CA VAL A 580 9.25 4.99 8.62
C VAL A 580 8.11 4.52 9.54
N GLY A 581 7.08 3.90 8.96
CA GLY A 581 6.12 3.08 9.68
C GLY A 581 6.67 1.67 9.90
N SER A 582 6.47 1.10 11.08
CA SER A 582 6.85 -0.29 11.39
C SER A 582 5.64 -1.06 11.93
N GLY A 583 5.18 -2.01 11.13
CA GLY A 583 4.02 -2.86 11.36
C GLY A 583 3.28 -3.19 10.06
N PHE A 584 3.11 -4.48 9.75
CA PHE A 584 2.41 -4.94 8.56
C PHE A 584 1.73 -6.29 8.84
N ALA A 585 0.52 -6.24 9.40
CA ALA A 585 -0.24 -7.43 9.85
C ALA A 585 -0.95 -8.20 8.72
N VAL A 586 -0.60 -7.94 7.44
CA VAL A 586 -1.21 -8.60 6.28
C VAL A 586 -0.17 -9.40 5.49
N LEU A 587 -0.63 -10.35 4.66
CA LEU A 587 0.22 -11.19 3.80
C LEU A 587 1.39 -11.89 4.55
N GLY A 588 1.12 -12.32 5.78
CA GLY A 588 2.11 -13.02 6.62
C GLY A 588 3.20 -12.13 7.23
N GLY A 589 3.00 -10.81 7.22
CA GLY A 589 3.88 -9.87 7.91
C GLY A 589 3.63 -9.80 9.42
N GLN A 590 4.52 -9.15 10.16
CA GLN A 590 4.43 -8.96 11.61
C GLN A 590 3.66 -7.67 11.94
N PRO A 591 2.64 -7.73 12.83
CA PRO A 591 1.91 -6.54 13.25
C PRO A 591 2.81 -5.54 13.98
N GLY A 592 2.40 -4.28 13.96
CA GLY A 592 3.04 -3.18 14.65
C GLY A 592 2.30 -1.88 14.38
N ASN A 593 2.45 -0.92 15.28
CA ASN A 593 1.67 0.31 15.27
C ASN A 593 2.51 1.56 15.55
N VAL A 594 3.76 1.59 15.08
CA VAL A 594 4.67 2.70 15.39
C VAL A 594 5.16 3.41 14.14
N VAL A 595 5.20 4.73 14.21
CA VAL A 595 5.94 5.61 13.29
C VAL A 595 7.20 6.08 13.99
N LEU A 596 8.35 5.88 13.34
CA LEU A 596 9.68 6.18 13.86
C LEU A 596 10.33 7.27 13.04
N ALA A 597 10.92 8.26 13.70
CA ALA A 597 11.74 9.28 13.08
C ALA A 597 13.16 9.21 13.62
N PHE A 598 14.12 9.22 12.71
CA PHE A 598 15.57 9.19 13.01
C PHE A 598 16.21 10.47 12.50
N SER A 599 17.16 10.98 13.24
CA SER A 599 18.01 12.11 12.82
C SER A 599 19.41 11.95 13.40
N ARG A 600 20.36 12.72 12.87
CA ARG A 600 21.62 12.97 13.55
C ARG A 600 21.34 13.80 14.82
N GLN A 601 21.91 13.44 15.94
CA GLN A 601 21.90 14.23 17.18
C GLN A 601 22.94 15.33 17.14
#